data_001323b57ecc94c144b285ce0872551b
#
_entry.id   001323b57ecc94c144b285ce0872551b
#
_cell.length_a   1.000
_cell.length_b   1.000
_cell.length_c   1.000
_cell.angle_alpha   90.00
_cell.angle_beta   90.00
_cell.angle_gamma   90.00
#
_symmetry.space_group_name_H-M   'P 1'
#
loop_
_entity.id
_entity.type
_entity.pdbx_description
1 polymer ?
#
loop_
_entity_poly.entity_id
_entity_poly.type
_entity_poly.pdbx_seq_one_letter_code
_entity_poly.pdbx_strand_id
1 'polypeptide(L)'
;MPLYEHVFLARQDISQSQVEALSKEYAQIIEEAGGKVGKTEYWGLKTIAFKIKKNRKAHYSLMNINAPPAAITEMERRMGLSTDVIRFMTVRVAAHETEPSVQMRKGDRDDRRDGDRGGFRGDRGGFRGGDRGGFRGGFRGGGDRPRGPRPPREEPETASSAEE
;
A
#
# COMPACT_ATOMS: atom_id res chain seq x y z
N MET A 1 -33.54 -0.47 7.45
CA MET A 1 -32.54 0.45 6.87
C MET A 1 -31.66 -0.32 5.90
N PRO A 2 -31.22 0.26 4.79
CA PRO A 2 -30.34 -0.42 3.87
C PRO A 2 -28.97 -0.68 4.47
N LEU A 3 -28.32 -1.76 4.02
CA LEU A 3 -27.01 -2.19 4.47
C LEU A 3 -25.97 -1.82 3.42
N TYR A 4 -24.82 -1.36 3.88
CA TYR A 4 -23.70 -0.95 3.02
C TYR A 4 -22.38 -1.53 3.53
N GLU A 5 -21.53 -1.90 2.59
CA GLU A 5 -20.10 -2.11 2.84
C GLU A 5 -19.36 -0.90 2.28
N HIS A 6 -18.56 -0.29 3.12
CA HIS A 6 -17.79 0.89 2.78
C HIS A 6 -16.31 0.62 2.97
N VAL A 7 -15.52 0.86 1.93
CA VAL A 7 -14.06 0.76 1.97
C VAL A 7 -13.47 2.11 1.67
N PHE A 8 -12.55 2.58 2.50
CA PHE A 8 -11.78 3.76 2.21
C PHE A 8 -10.27 3.50 2.28
N LEU A 9 -9.55 4.30 1.51
CA LEU A 9 -8.11 4.30 1.41
C LEU A 9 -7.57 5.60 1.98
N ALA A 10 -6.75 5.49 3.01
CA ALA A 10 -6.08 6.63 3.60
C ALA A 10 -4.61 6.71 3.13
N ARG A 11 -4.01 7.90 3.23
CA ARG A 11 -2.65 8.18 2.79
C ARG A 11 -1.63 7.28 3.48
N GLN A 12 -0.56 6.95 2.76
CA GLN A 12 0.51 6.08 3.26
C GLN A 12 1.36 6.72 4.38
N ASP A 13 1.33 8.03 4.52
CA ASP A 13 2.16 8.82 5.45
C ASP A 13 1.50 9.08 6.81
N ILE A 14 0.22 8.72 6.98
CA ILE A 14 -0.45 8.77 8.27
C ILE A 14 -0.24 7.47 9.06
N SER A 15 -0.37 7.55 10.37
CA SER A 15 -0.22 6.38 11.25
C SER A 15 -1.50 5.54 11.31
N GLN A 16 -1.38 4.27 11.72
CA GLN A 16 -2.55 3.41 11.95
C GLN A 16 -3.54 4.02 12.95
N SER A 17 -3.05 4.64 14.03
CA SER A 17 -3.91 5.30 15.03
C SER A 17 -4.72 6.45 14.44
N GLN A 18 -4.15 7.18 13.47
CA GLN A 18 -4.89 8.23 12.74
C GLN A 18 -5.95 7.63 11.82
N VAL A 19 -5.69 6.49 11.16
CA VAL A 19 -6.70 5.78 10.36
C VAL A 19 -7.86 5.29 11.23
N GLU A 20 -7.55 4.77 12.43
CA GLU A 20 -8.57 4.36 13.39
C GLU A 20 -9.40 5.54 13.90
N ALA A 21 -8.75 6.70 14.12
CA ALA A 21 -9.44 7.93 14.49
C ALA A 21 -10.40 8.40 13.39
N LEU A 22 -9.97 8.39 12.13
CA LEU A 22 -10.82 8.67 10.96
C LEU A 22 -12.01 7.70 10.89
N SER A 23 -11.77 6.40 11.10
CA SER A 23 -12.86 5.41 11.12
C SER A 23 -13.90 5.71 12.20
N LYS A 24 -13.47 6.16 13.38
CA LYS A 24 -14.36 6.55 14.48
C LYS A 24 -15.13 7.85 14.15
N GLU A 25 -14.46 8.82 13.55
CA GLU A 25 -15.10 10.07 13.10
C GLU A 25 -16.23 9.80 12.10
N TYR A 26 -15.97 8.95 11.11
CA TYR A 26 -17.00 8.57 10.13
C TYR A 26 -18.11 7.72 10.73
N ALA A 27 -17.79 6.84 11.69
CA ALA A 27 -18.81 6.11 12.44
C ALA A 27 -19.74 7.05 13.20
N GLN A 28 -19.19 8.08 13.84
CA GLN A 28 -19.94 9.08 14.57
C GLN A 28 -20.92 9.86 13.68
N ILE A 29 -20.52 10.24 12.46
CA ILE A 29 -21.39 10.88 11.48
C ILE A 29 -22.60 9.98 11.15
N ILE A 30 -22.36 8.69 10.98
CA ILE A 30 -23.42 7.71 10.70
C ILE A 30 -24.37 7.56 11.89
N GLU A 31 -23.86 7.53 13.10
CA GLU A 31 -24.64 7.40 14.34
C GLU A 31 -25.47 8.66 14.61
N GLU A 32 -24.91 9.86 14.40
CA GLU A 32 -25.63 11.12 14.49
C GLU A 32 -26.81 11.23 13.51
N ALA A 33 -26.69 10.59 12.35
CA ALA A 33 -27.74 10.52 11.35
C ALA A 33 -28.74 9.35 11.58
N GLY A 34 -28.69 8.70 12.73
CA GLY A 34 -29.56 7.60 13.11
C GLY A 34 -29.22 6.26 12.49
N GLY A 35 -28.01 6.12 11.93
CA GLY A 35 -27.46 4.85 11.45
C GLY A 35 -26.70 4.09 12.53
N LYS A 36 -26.11 2.97 12.14
CA LYS A 36 -25.28 2.15 13.00
C LYS A 36 -24.11 1.55 12.22
N VAL A 37 -22.92 1.60 12.78
CA VAL A 37 -21.75 0.88 12.28
C VAL A 37 -21.62 -0.43 13.04
N GLY A 38 -21.58 -1.54 12.30
CA GLY A 38 -21.43 -2.88 12.86
C GLY A 38 -19.98 -3.26 13.00
N LYS A 39 -19.38 -3.78 11.93
CA LYS A 39 -18.00 -4.25 11.88
C LYS A 39 -17.10 -3.20 11.25
N THR A 40 -15.92 -2.97 11.84
CA THR A 40 -14.84 -2.19 11.24
C THR A 40 -13.60 -3.06 11.17
N GLU A 41 -12.96 -3.13 10.00
CA GLU A 41 -11.73 -3.88 9.79
C GLU A 41 -10.64 -2.95 9.26
N TYR A 42 -9.46 -3.04 9.84
CA TYR A 42 -8.27 -2.41 9.28
C TYR A 42 -7.42 -3.49 8.58
N TRP A 43 -7.20 -3.33 7.27
CA TRP A 43 -6.49 -4.31 6.45
C TRP A 43 -5.00 -4.03 6.32
N GLY A 44 -4.51 -2.97 6.94
CA GLY A 44 -3.11 -2.59 6.90
C GLY A 44 -2.72 -1.71 5.71
N LEU A 45 -1.42 -1.42 5.65
CA LEU A 45 -0.80 -0.66 4.57
C LEU A 45 -0.51 -1.58 3.39
N LYS A 46 -1.22 -1.42 2.28
CA LYS A 46 -1.08 -2.26 1.07
C LYS A 46 -0.70 -1.44 -0.16
N THR A 47 -0.03 -2.09 -1.11
CA THR A 47 0.26 -1.49 -2.42
C THR A 47 -1.03 -1.37 -3.23
N ILE A 48 -1.26 -0.19 -3.82
CA ILE A 48 -2.34 0.06 -4.76
C ILE A 48 -1.92 -0.34 -6.19
N ALA A 49 -2.90 -0.78 -7.00
CA ALA A 49 -2.65 -1.23 -8.36
C ALA A 49 -2.02 -0.14 -9.25
N PHE A 50 -2.40 1.12 -9.03
CA PHE A 50 -1.84 2.28 -9.72
C PHE A 50 -1.74 3.47 -8.76
N LYS A 51 -0.89 4.44 -9.08
CA LYS A 51 -0.70 5.63 -8.24
C LYS A 51 -1.98 6.46 -8.17
N ILE A 52 -2.42 6.77 -6.94
CA ILE A 52 -3.52 7.70 -6.67
C ILE A 52 -2.99 8.88 -5.86
N LYS A 53 -3.21 10.12 -6.31
CA LYS A 53 -2.72 11.35 -5.66
C LYS A 53 -1.24 11.23 -5.23
N LYS A 54 -0.36 10.70 -6.12
CA LYS A 54 1.07 10.43 -5.91
C LYS A 54 1.40 9.30 -4.91
N ASN A 55 0.42 8.68 -4.23
CA ASN A 55 0.65 7.55 -3.33
C ASN A 55 0.77 6.25 -4.10
N ARG A 56 1.70 5.38 -3.71
CA ARG A 56 1.85 4.00 -4.22
C ARG A 56 1.28 2.95 -3.26
N LYS A 57 1.15 3.30 -1.99
CA LYS A 57 0.56 2.48 -0.94
C LYS A 57 -0.57 3.27 -0.28
N ALA A 58 -1.49 2.58 0.36
CA ALA A 58 -2.56 3.16 1.14
C ALA A 58 -2.91 2.26 2.31
N HIS A 59 -3.41 2.86 3.37
CA HIS A 59 -4.08 2.16 4.44
C HIS A 59 -5.49 1.83 4.00
N TYR A 60 -5.89 0.57 4.13
CA TYR A 60 -7.23 0.10 3.78
C TYR A 60 -8.04 -0.12 5.04
N SER A 61 -9.27 0.39 5.05
CA SER A 61 -10.25 0.13 6.11
C SER A 61 -11.61 -0.19 5.51
N LEU A 62 -12.29 -1.18 6.07
CA LEU A 62 -13.65 -1.60 5.74
C LEU A 62 -14.57 -1.24 6.92
N MET A 63 -15.77 -0.77 6.62
CA MET A 63 -16.84 -0.51 7.57
C MET A 63 -18.15 -1.11 7.06
N ASN A 64 -18.84 -1.90 7.89
CA ASN A 64 -20.19 -2.38 7.64
C ASN A 64 -21.18 -1.41 8.25
N ILE A 65 -22.03 -0.80 7.43
CA ILE A 65 -22.89 0.31 7.82
C ILE A 65 -24.36 -0.05 7.58
N ASN A 66 -25.19 0.20 8.58
CA ASN A 66 -26.63 0.14 8.48
C ASN A 66 -27.18 1.57 8.71
N ALA A 67 -27.54 2.27 7.64
CA ALA A 67 -27.90 3.68 7.73
C ALA A 67 -28.83 4.12 6.60
N PRO A 68 -29.56 5.24 6.77
CA PRO A 68 -30.31 5.85 5.68
C PRO A 68 -29.35 6.38 4.60
N PRO A 69 -29.77 6.44 3.32
CA PRO A 69 -28.92 6.91 2.22
C PRO A 69 -28.35 8.32 2.44
N ALA A 70 -29.10 9.21 3.09
CA ALA A 70 -28.67 10.56 3.39
C ALA A 70 -27.41 10.59 4.30
N ALA A 71 -27.33 9.68 5.27
CA ALA A 71 -26.16 9.55 6.15
C ALA A 71 -24.92 9.14 5.37
N ILE A 72 -25.07 8.19 4.43
CA ILE A 72 -23.98 7.76 3.56
C ILE A 72 -23.46 8.93 2.69
N THR A 73 -24.39 9.67 2.08
CA THR A 73 -24.04 10.83 1.25
C THR A 73 -23.27 11.89 2.04
N GLU A 74 -23.67 12.18 3.28
CA GLU A 74 -22.96 13.15 4.13
C GLU A 74 -21.58 12.63 4.56
N MET A 75 -21.46 11.36 4.92
CA MET A 75 -20.18 10.75 5.22
C MET A 75 -19.23 10.80 4.02
N GLU A 76 -19.71 10.40 2.82
CA GLU A 76 -18.93 10.46 1.58
C GLU A 76 -18.51 11.89 1.22
N ARG A 77 -19.40 12.87 1.44
CA ARG A 77 -19.09 14.29 1.24
C ARG A 77 -17.91 14.72 2.14
N ARG A 78 -17.94 14.36 3.43
CA ARG A 78 -16.84 14.67 4.36
C ARG A 78 -15.55 13.96 3.99
N MET A 79 -15.62 12.68 3.59
CA MET A 79 -14.46 11.95 3.08
C MET A 79 -13.86 12.60 1.84
N GLY A 80 -14.69 13.11 0.94
CA GLY A 80 -14.25 13.81 -0.28
C GLY A 80 -13.50 15.12 0.02
N LEU A 81 -13.82 15.79 1.13
CA LEU A 81 -13.15 17.01 1.61
C LEU A 81 -11.88 16.71 2.43
N SER A 82 -11.76 15.50 2.96
CA SER A 82 -10.59 15.11 3.75
C SER A 82 -9.33 15.02 2.89
N THR A 83 -8.25 15.58 3.38
CA THR A 83 -6.93 15.47 2.75
C THR A 83 -6.27 14.11 2.97
N ASP A 84 -6.68 13.39 4.00
CA ASP A 84 -6.09 12.12 4.42
C ASP A 84 -6.73 10.91 3.72
N VAL A 85 -7.95 11.07 3.20
CA VAL A 85 -8.62 10.06 2.38
C VAL A 85 -8.30 10.28 0.92
N ILE A 86 -7.73 9.27 0.29
CA ILE A 86 -7.36 9.33 -1.13
C ILE A 86 -8.45 8.77 -2.05
N ARG A 87 -9.19 7.79 -1.58
CA ARG A 87 -10.30 7.16 -2.30
C ARG A 87 -11.24 6.43 -1.34
N PHE A 88 -12.50 6.30 -1.72
CA PHE A 88 -13.47 5.48 -1.02
C PHE A 88 -14.44 4.83 -2.03
N MET A 89 -15.15 3.82 -1.56
CA MET A 89 -16.17 3.11 -2.31
C MET A 89 -17.24 2.58 -1.35
N THR A 90 -18.50 2.81 -1.66
CA THR A 90 -19.65 2.27 -0.93
C THR A 90 -20.45 1.33 -1.82
N VAL A 91 -20.76 0.16 -1.33
CA VAL A 91 -21.56 -0.84 -2.00
C VAL A 91 -22.78 -1.19 -1.14
N ARG A 92 -23.97 -1.15 -1.73
CA ARG A 92 -25.17 -1.62 -1.05
C ARG A 92 -25.20 -3.15 -1.09
N VAL A 93 -25.45 -3.77 0.05
CA VAL A 93 -25.46 -5.22 0.20
C VAL A 93 -26.82 -5.70 0.75
N ALA A 94 -27.16 -6.96 0.49
CA ALA A 94 -28.38 -7.58 1.02
C ALA A 94 -28.20 -8.00 2.48
N ALA A 95 -27.01 -8.47 2.83
CA ALA A 95 -26.64 -8.87 4.18
C ALA A 95 -25.16 -8.58 4.43
N HIS A 96 -24.79 -8.33 5.69
CA HIS A 96 -23.39 -8.22 6.09
C HIS A 96 -22.81 -9.60 6.41
N GLU A 97 -21.59 -9.86 5.98
CA GLU A 97 -20.85 -11.03 6.42
C GLU A 97 -20.34 -10.83 7.86
N THR A 98 -20.64 -11.80 8.73
CA THR A 98 -20.19 -11.78 10.13
C THR A 98 -18.74 -12.21 10.28
N GLU A 99 -18.27 -13.08 9.36
CA GLU A 99 -16.88 -13.54 9.36
C GLU A 99 -15.90 -12.44 8.95
N PRO A 100 -14.63 -12.52 9.42
CA PRO A 100 -13.58 -11.64 8.95
C PRO A 100 -13.39 -11.74 7.45
N SER A 101 -13.20 -10.61 6.78
CA SER A 101 -13.01 -10.55 5.34
C SER A 101 -11.81 -11.37 4.88
N VAL A 102 -11.80 -11.79 3.62
CA VAL A 102 -10.69 -12.55 3.00
C VAL A 102 -9.36 -11.80 3.12
N GLN A 103 -9.39 -10.48 3.20
CA GLN A 103 -8.20 -9.64 3.35
C GLN A 103 -7.54 -9.80 4.72
N MET A 104 -8.31 -10.02 5.77
CA MET A 104 -7.80 -10.31 7.12
C MET A 104 -7.18 -11.72 7.17
N ARG A 105 -7.81 -12.71 6.53
CA ARG A 105 -7.32 -14.09 6.48
C ARG A 105 -6.00 -14.24 5.73
N LYS A 106 -5.73 -13.41 4.71
CA LYS A 106 -4.47 -13.41 3.94
C LYS A 106 -3.30 -12.84 4.72
N GLY A 107 -3.49 -11.81 5.53
CA GLY A 107 -2.44 -11.23 6.37
C GLY A 107 -1.80 -12.26 7.31
N ASP A 108 -2.61 -13.12 7.90
CA ASP A 108 -2.17 -14.16 8.85
C ASP A 108 -1.36 -15.32 8.18
N ARG A 109 -1.44 -15.46 6.86
CA ARG A 109 -0.67 -16.46 6.10
C ARG A 109 0.66 -15.94 5.55
N ASP A 110 0.75 -14.67 5.22
CA ASP A 110 1.99 -14.07 4.70
C ASP A 110 3.02 -13.84 5.81
N ASP A 111 2.60 -13.45 7.02
CA ASP A 111 3.50 -13.32 8.18
C ASP A 111 4.12 -14.65 8.62
N ARG A 112 3.42 -15.78 8.42
CA ARG A 112 3.97 -17.12 8.72
C ARG A 112 4.96 -17.63 7.68
N ARG A 113 4.98 -17.05 6.48
CA ARG A 113 5.85 -17.52 5.39
C ARG A 113 7.19 -16.80 5.35
N ASP A 114 7.30 -15.61 5.94
CA ASP A 114 8.54 -14.83 6.00
C ASP A 114 9.43 -15.24 7.19
N GLY A 115 8.88 -15.92 8.21
CA GLY A 115 9.60 -16.44 9.37
C GLY A 115 10.38 -17.73 9.14
N ASP A 116 10.13 -18.49 8.08
CA ASP A 116 10.72 -19.82 7.85
C ASP A 116 11.86 -19.85 6.81
N ARG A 117 12.32 -18.71 6.31
CA ARG A 117 13.48 -18.61 5.41
C ARG A 117 14.83 -18.37 6.07
N GLY A 118 14.89 -18.43 7.41
CA GLY A 118 16.07 -18.13 8.22
C GLY A 118 16.76 -19.33 8.87
N GLY A 119 16.82 -20.51 8.27
CA GLY A 119 17.40 -21.61 8.99
C GLY A 119 17.76 -22.86 8.19
N PHE A 120 18.62 -22.76 7.16
CA PHE A 120 19.38 -23.92 6.71
C PHE A 120 20.69 -23.48 6.03
N ARG A 121 21.63 -23.07 6.84
CA ARG A 121 23.06 -23.13 6.51
C ARG A 121 23.72 -24.03 7.54
N GLY A 122 23.38 -25.32 7.45
CA GLY A 122 24.07 -26.42 8.12
C GLY A 122 25.15 -26.94 7.22
N ASP A 123 26.34 -26.68 7.61
CA ASP A 123 27.46 -27.61 7.75
C ASP A 123 27.48 -28.79 6.75
N ARG A 124 28.37 -28.72 5.80
CA ARG A 124 29.02 -29.89 5.22
C ARG A 124 30.52 -29.70 5.22
N GLY A 125 31.11 -30.08 6.36
CA GLY A 125 32.48 -30.38 6.51
C GLY A 125 32.88 -31.55 5.62
N GLY A 126 34.06 -31.45 5.04
CA GLY A 126 35.08 -32.45 4.86
C GLY A 126 34.78 -33.64 3.98
N PHE A 127 35.31 -33.64 2.77
CA PHE A 127 35.98 -34.83 2.30
C PHE A 127 37.26 -34.48 1.52
N ARG A 128 38.31 -35.04 2.01
CA ARG A 128 39.72 -35.11 1.65
C ARG A 128 39.88 -36.01 0.42
N GLY A 129 40.76 -35.59 -0.51
CA GLY A 129 41.46 -36.61 -1.28
C GLY A 129 41.57 -36.34 -2.79
N GLY A 130 42.81 -36.20 -3.27
CA GLY A 130 43.24 -36.82 -4.52
C GLY A 130 43.42 -35.88 -5.72
N ASP A 131 44.57 -35.26 -5.79
CA ASP A 131 45.67 -35.50 -6.73
C ASP A 131 45.38 -35.46 -8.26
N ARG A 132 46.27 -34.75 -8.95
CA ARG A 132 46.66 -34.81 -10.35
C ARG A 132 45.90 -34.05 -11.43
N GLY A 133 46.68 -33.20 -12.05
CA GLY A 133 46.56 -33.00 -13.49
C GLY A 133 46.49 -31.54 -13.91
N GLY A 134 47.65 -30.97 -14.24
CA GLY A 134 47.79 -29.65 -14.85
C GLY A 134 47.16 -29.61 -16.24
N PHE A 135 46.72 -28.40 -16.59
CA PHE A 135 46.83 -27.92 -17.96
C PHE A 135 46.97 -26.40 -17.98
N ARG A 136 48.05 -26.01 -18.61
CA ARG A 136 48.40 -24.64 -19.03
C ARG A 136 47.34 -24.12 -20.01
N GLY A 137 47.05 -22.86 -19.93
CA GLY A 137 46.31 -22.17 -20.99
C GLY A 137 45.94 -20.75 -20.55
N GLY A 138 46.85 -19.80 -20.77
CA GLY A 138 46.60 -18.39 -20.61
C GLY A 138 45.73 -17.86 -21.72
N PHE A 139 44.91 -16.85 -21.36
CA PHE A 139 44.51 -15.84 -22.32
C PHE A 139 44.40 -14.49 -21.60
N ARG A 140 45.24 -13.58 -22.02
CA ARG A 140 45.24 -12.15 -21.77
C ARG A 140 44.09 -11.50 -22.54
N GLY A 141 43.55 -10.40 -21.98
CA GLY A 141 42.74 -9.42 -22.68
C GLY A 141 41.81 -8.75 -21.67
N GLY A 142 42.04 -7.62 -21.10
CA GLY A 142 42.53 -6.35 -21.64
C GLY A 142 41.36 -5.62 -22.30
N GLY A 143 40.62 -4.81 -21.54
CA GLY A 143 39.51 -4.07 -22.11
C GLY A 143 38.93 -3.03 -21.15
N ASP A 144 39.81 -2.14 -20.72
CA ASP A 144 39.43 -0.88 -20.09
C ASP A 144 38.71 -0.01 -21.15
N ARG A 145 37.45 0.32 -20.96
CA ARG A 145 36.72 1.26 -21.79
C ARG A 145 36.56 2.57 -21.02
N PRO A 146 37.19 3.68 -21.48
CA PRO A 146 37.03 4.98 -20.86
C PRO A 146 35.60 5.52 -21.12
N ARG A 147 34.98 6.00 -20.04
CA ARG A 147 33.71 6.76 -20.11
C ARG A 147 33.96 8.09 -20.83
N GLY A 148 33.27 8.31 -21.91
CA GLY A 148 33.23 9.58 -22.62
C GLY A 148 32.52 10.68 -21.79
N PRO A 149 32.85 11.95 -22.05
CA PRO A 149 32.32 13.08 -21.30
C PRO A 149 30.84 13.32 -21.60
N ARG A 150 30.09 13.67 -20.54
CA ARG A 150 28.68 14.08 -20.65
C ARG A 150 28.58 15.42 -21.40
N PRO A 151 27.59 15.60 -22.29
CA PRO A 151 27.30 16.91 -22.89
C PRO A 151 26.76 17.91 -21.83
N PRO A 152 26.98 19.23 -22.05
CA PRO A 152 26.51 20.27 -21.14
C PRO A 152 24.97 20.35 -21.15
N ARG A 153 24.42 20.65 -19.99
CA ARG A 153 22.99 20.88 -19.75
C ARG A 153 22.69 22.30 -20.22
N GLU A 154 21.86 22.44 -21.25
CA GLU A 154 21.31 23.74 -21.66
C GLU A 154 20.34 24.24 -20.58
N GLU A 155 20.60 25.42 -20.06
CA GLU A 155 19.70 26.21 -19.22
C GLU A 155 18.68 26.93 -20.11
N PRO A 156 17.37 26.95 -19.78
CA PRO A 156 16.44 27.77 -20.56
C PRO A 156 16.60 29.24 -20.19
N GLU A 157 16.83 30.03 -21.24
CA GLU A 157 16.85 31.49 -21.18
C GLU A 157 15.55 32.06 -20.63
N THR A 158 15.70 32.90 -19.63
CA THR A 158 14.63 33.79 -19.14
C THR A 158 14.39 34.89 -20.15
N ALA A 159 13.29 34.81 -20.89
CA ALA A 159 12.81 35.93 -21.68
C ALA A 159 12.13 36.95 -20.75
N SER A 160 12.85 38.03 -20.51
CA SER A 160 12.32 39.31 -20.06
C SER A 160 11.64 39.98 -21.25
N SER A 161 10.38 40.36 -21.10
CA SER A 161 9.83 41.45 -21.89
C SER A 161 8.92 42.29 -21.01
N ALA A 162 9.40 43.49 -20.82
CA ALA A 162 8.76 44.64 -20.26
C ALA A 162 7.78 45.28 -21.25
N GLU A 163 6.88 46.16 -20.72
CA GLU A 163 6.18 47.30 -21.36
C GLU A 163 5.01 46.89 -22.32
N GLU A 164 3.82 47.33 -22.04
CA GLU A 164 3.16 48.66 -21.92
C GLU A 164 1.76 48.55 -21.30
#